data_b9013143a1fbd7e9ac77854a1154bef6
#
_entry.id   b9013143a1fbd7e9ac77854a1154bef6
#
_cell.length_a   1.000
_cell.length_b   1.000
_cell.length_c   1.000
_cell.angle_alpha   90.00
_cell.angle_beta   90.00
_cell.angle_gamma   90.00
#
_symmetry.space_group_name_H-M   'P 1'
#
loop_
_entity.id
_entity.type
_entity.pdbx_description
1 polymer ?
#
loop_
_entity_poly.entity_id
_entity_poly.type
_entity_poly.pdbx_seq_one_letter_code
_entity_poly.pdbx_strand_id
1 'polypeptide(L)'
;YIYVKRDYSLLWQQNIQDFFPKEEEIEIYSIHPYKNTFIVIAKRGIVCISQKDGSLIWKSDYYARTMEIVGHYGYVCTSLSFYRVDLDTGEFYNYNRKYSRLPDFEYNGETYWPSGHRVVYHKGLLWYDVHTSKHPFIIAIDPETATYQWIYEIKDTYEDIEEIRFYDNKMFVTDTGNNLFIYEEE
;
A
#
# COMPACT_ATOMS: atom_id res chain seq x y z
N TYR A 1 -17.31 -7.40 -10.31
CA TYR A 1 -16.94 -8.43 -11.29
C TYR A 1 -15.56 -8.10 -11.89
N ILE A 2 -14.69 -9.11 -11.99
CA ILE A 2 -13.43 -9.05 -12.74
C ILE A 2 -13.61 -9.82 -14.03
N TYR A 3 -13.23 -9.20 -15.15
CA TYR A 3 -13.32 -9.80 -16.47
C TYR A 3 -11.91 -9.92 -17.07
N VAL A 4 -11.57 -11.08 -17.57
CA VAL A 4 -10.37 -11.29 -18.38
C VAL A 4 -10.82 -11.53 -19.82
N LYS A 5 -10.27 -10.73 -20.73
CA LYS A 5 -10.59 -10.84 -22.16
C LYS A 5 -9.30 -11.11 -22.95
N ARG A 6 -9.41 -11.98 -23.92
CA ARG A 6 -8.43 -12.15 -24.97
C ARG A 6 -9.16 -12.00 -26.31
N ASP A 7 -8.59 -11.20 -27.20
CA ASP A 7 -9.20 -10.92 -28.52
C ASP A 7 -10.66 -10.45 -28.44
N TYR A 8 -10.95 -9.61 -27.41
CA TYR A 8 -12.30 -9.08 -27.12
C TYR A 8 -13.34 -10.13 -26.71
N SER A 9 -12.98 -11.39 -26.50
CA SER A 9 -13.84 -12.41 -25.93
C SER A 9 -13.74 -12.47 -24.41
N LEU A 10 -14.85 -12.70 -23.73
CA LEU A 10 -14.88 -12.98 -22.30
C LEU A 10 -14.27 -14.36 -22.05
N LEU A 11 -13.17 -14.45 -21.29
CA LEU A 11 -12.56 -15.73 -20.93
C LEU A 11 -13.24 -16.35 -19.70
N TRP A 12 -13.43 -15.56 -18.65
CA TRP A 12 -14.14 -15.95 -17.44
C TRP A 12 -14.62 -14.71 -16.69
N GLN A 13 -15.48 -14.93 -15.73
CA GLN A 13 -16.03 -13.92 -14.85
C GLN A 13 -16.04 -14.44 -13.42
N GLN A 14 -15.58 -13.64 -12.47
CA GLN A 14 -15.63 -13.94 -11.04
C GLN A 14 -16.29 -12.79 -10.29
N ASN A 15 -17.24 -13.11 -9.44
CA ASN A 15 -17.79 -12.16 -8.49
C ASN A 15 -16.98 -12.20 -7.18
N ILE A 16 -16.30 -11.11 -6.85
CA ILE A 16 -15.47 -11.02 -5.63
C ILE A 16 -16.32 -11.13 -4.36
N GLN A 17 -17.61 -10.75 -4.43
CA GLN A 17 -18.57 -10.94 -3.33
C GLN A 17 -18.65 -12.40 -2.85
N ASP A 18 -18.48 -13.37 -3.75
CA ASP A 18 -18.57 -14.80 -3.41
C ASP A 18 -17.48 -15.23 -2.42
N PHE A 19 -16.38 -14.52 -2.37
CA PHE A 19 -15.29 -14.75 -1.41
C PHE A 19 -15.56 -14.14 -0.03
N PHE A 20 -16.55 -13.23 0.07
CA PHE A 20 -16.92 -12.54 1.30
C PHE A 20 -18.44 -12.62 1.55
N PRO A 21 -19.01 -13.81 1.73
CA PRO A 21 -20.47 -14.04 1.71
C PRO A 21 -21.25 -13.37 2.85
N LYS A 22 -20.58 -12.92 3.90
CA LYS A 22 -21.22 -12.25 5.05
C LYS A 22 -21.42 -10.76 4.84
N GLU A 23 -20.90 -10.21 3.75
CA GLU A 23 -20.93 -8.78 3.47
C GLU A 23 -22.04 -8.46 2.48
N GLU A 24 -22.72 -7.35 2.68
CA GLU A 24 -23.81 -6.92 1.78
C GLU A 24 -23.28 -6.38 0.45
N GLU A 25 -22.13 -5.70 0.49
CA GLU A 25 -21.51 -5.09 -0.68
C GLU A 25 -19.99 -5.07 -0.57
N ILE A 26 -19.31 -5.49 -1.63
CA ILE A 26 -17.85 -5.44 -1.75
C ILE A 26 -17.44 -4.40 -2.80
N GLU A 27 -16.69 -3.41 -2.35
CA GLU A 27 -16.02 -2.44 -3.18
C GLU A 27 -14.59 -2.94 -3.49
N ILE A 28 -14.20 -2.92 -4.77
CA ILE A 28 -12.84 -3.24 -5.21
C ILE A 28 -12.07 -1.93 -5.30
N TYR A 29 -10.95 -1.85 -4.58
CA TYR A 29 -10.08 -0.67 -4.59
C TYR A 29 -9.03 -0.75 -5.69
N SER A 30 -8.40 -1.91 -5.86
CA SER A 30 -7.38 -2.10 -6.90
C SER A 30 -7.21 -3.57 -7.28
N ILE A 31 -6.61 -3.78 -8.46
CA ILE A 31 -6.26 -5.10 -9.00
C ILE A 31 -4.82 -5.02 -9.49
N HIS A 32 -3.98 -5.91 -9.00
CA HIS A 32 -2.56 -5.99 -9.35
C HIS A 32 -2.26 -7.33 -10.01
N PRO A 33 -1.75 -7.36 -11.25
CA PRO A 33 -1.24 -8.60 -11.83
C PRO A 33 0.05 -9.02 -11.09
N TYR A 34 0.12 -10.32 -10.77
CA TYR A 34 1.29 -10.90 -10.14
C TYR A 34 1.50 -12.33 -10.65
N LYS A 35 2.61 -12.61 -11.35
CA LYS A 35 2.86 -13.91 -12.02
C LYS A 35 1.66 -14.33 -12.88
N ASN A 36 1.05 -15.47 -12.56
CA ASN A 36 -0.14 -16.00 -13.22
C ASN A 36 -1.42 -15.77 -12.39
N THR A 37 -1.43 -14.75 -11.56
CA THR A 37 -2.52 -14.43 -10.64
C THR A 37 -2.91 -12.96 -10.72
N PHE A 38 -4.06 -12.63 -10.14
CA PHE A 38 -4.45 -11.26 -9.78
C PHE A 38 -4.56 -11.15 -8.27
N ILE A 39 -3.92 -10.15 -7.70
CA ILE A 39 -4.15 -9.72 -6.32
C ILE A 39 -5.22 -8.64 -6.35
N VAL A 40 -6.35 -8.91 -5.74
CA VAL A 40 -7.49 -7.99 -5.68
C VAL A 40 -7.59 -7.43 -4.27
N ILE A 41 -7.50 -6.12 -4.16
CA ILE A 41 -7.73 -5.41 -2.90
C ILE A 41 -9.18 -4.95 -2.88
N ALA A 42 -9.90 -5.41 -1.88
CA ALA A 42 -11.29 -5.08 -1.67
C ALA A 42 -11.55 -4.53 -0.26
N LYS A 43 -12.67 -3.90 -0.06
CA LYS A 43 -13.09 -3.26 1.20
C LYS A 43 -12.99 -4.16 2.44
N ARG A 44 -13.04 -5.48 2.25
CA ARG A 44 -13.05 -6.46 3.35
C ARG A 44 -11.86 -7.39 3.38
N GLY A 45 -10.92 -7.20 2.49
CA GLY A 45 -9.72 -8.02 2.48
C GLY A 45 -9.02 -8.06 1.15
N ILE A 46 -8.11 -9.01 1.05
CA ILE A 46 -7.30 -9.23 -0.15
C ILE A 46 -7.56 -10.65 -0.63
N VAL A 47 -7.74 -10.82 -1.93
CA VAL A 47 -7.85 -12.13 -2.55
C VAL A 47 -6.81 -12.28 -3.65
N CYS A 48 -6.22 -13.46 -3.75
CA CYS A 48 -5.41 -13.90 -4.87
C CYS A 48 -6.20 -14.90 -5.69
N ILE A 49 -6.36 -14.61 -6.96
CA ILE A 49 -7.11 -15.46 -7.90
C ILE A 49 -6.26 -15.82 -9.11
N SER A 50 -6.53 -16.99 -9.67
CA SER A 50 -5.87 -17.49 -10.88
C SER A 50 -6.24 -16.63 -12.10
N GLN A 51 -5.25 -16.23 -12.89
CA GLN A 51 -5.51 -15.57 -14.19
C GLN A 51 -6.17 -16.50 -15.20
N LYS A 52 -6.02 -17.82 -15.04
CA LYS A 52 -6.51 -18.81 -15.98
C LYS A 52 -8.03 -18.94 -15.96
N ASP A 53 -8.61 -18.97 -14.75
CA ASP A 53 -10.01 -19.35 -14.56
C ASP A 53 -10.73 -18.59 -13.43
N GLY A 54 -10.07 -17.64 -12.77
CA GLY A 54 -10.64 -16.88 -11.66
C GLY A 54 -10.78 -17.64 -10.36
N SER A 55 -10.26 -18.87 -10.26
CA SER A 55 -10.33 -19.65 -9.04
C SER A 55 -9.54 -19.00 -7.90
N LEU A 56 -10.07 -19.11 -6.68
CA LEU A 56 -9.42 -18.61 -5.48
C LEU A 56 -8.15 -19.42 -5.19
N ILE A 57 -7.03 -18.72 -4.97
CA ILE A 57 -5.76 -19.33 -4.52
C ILE A 57 -5.63 -19.13 -3.01
N TRP A 58 -5.70 -17.90 -2.55
CA TRP A 58 -5.77 -17.56 -1.12
C TRP A 58 -6.58 -16.29 -0.90
N LYS A 59 -7.05 -16.11 0.32
CA LYS A 59 -7.69 -14.87 0.75
C LYS A 59 -7.28 -14.52 2.17
N SER A 60 -7.41 -13.23 2.47
CA SER A 60 -7.20 -12.67 3.80
C SER A 60 -8.29 -11.64 4.10
N ASP A 61 -8.76 -11.63 5.34
CA ASP A 61 -9.71 -10.64 5.83
C ASP A 61 -9.00 -9.36 6.38
N TYR A 62 -7.67 -9.25 6.17
CA TYR A 62 -6.94 -8.03 6.51
C TYR A 62 -7.34 -6.89 5.59
N TYR A 63 -7.79 -5.79 6.20
CA TYR A 63 -8.14 -4.57 5.48
C TYR A 63 -6.91 -3.98 4.81
N ALA A 64 -7.06 -3.63 3.54
CA ALA A 64 -6.06 -2.93 2.74
C ALA A 64 -6.75 -1.84 1.93
N ARG A 65 -6.06 -0.75 1.67
CA ARG A 65 -6.51 0.30 0.75
C ARG A 65 -5.59 0.41 -0.45
N THR A 66 -4.31 0.33 -0.20
CA THR A 66 -3.26 0.38 -1.22
C THR A 66 -2.25 -0.73 -0.98
N MET A 67 -1.57 -1.13 -2.03
CA MET A 67 -0.47 -2.11 -1.98
C MET A 67 0.61 -1.71 -2.96
N GLU A 68 1.86 -1.80 -2.51
CA GLU A 68 3.05 -1.74 -3.35
C GLU A 68 3.66 -3.13 -3.46
N ILE A 69 3.91 -3.60 -4.69
CA ILE A 69 4.46 -4.95 -4.93
C ILE A 69 5.95 -4.86 -5.21
N VAL A 70 6.75 -5.55 -4.39
CA VAL A 70 8.20 -5.63 -4.52
C VAL A 70 8.63 -7.09 -4.48
N GLY A 71 9.06 -7.63 -5.61
CA GLY A 71 9.40 -9.05 -5.71
C GLY A 71 8.19 -9.94 -5.50
N HIS A 72 8.20 -10.75 -4.44
CA HIS A 72 7.09 -11.63 -4.06
C HIS A 72 6.33 -11.12 -2.84
N TYR A 73 6.64 -9.91 -2.38
CA TYR A 73 5.95 -9.27 -1.28
C TYR A 73 5.04 -8.14 -1.73
N GLY A 74 3.87 -8.06 -1.09
CA GLY A 74 3.00 -6.90 -1.12
C GLY A 74 3.13 -6.11 0.18
N TYR A 75 3.41 -4.82 0.09
CA TYR A 75 3.43 -3.91 1.23
C TYR A 75 2.12 -3.15 1.27
N VAL A 76 1.38 -3.35 2.34
CA VAL A 76 0.01 -2.87 2.50
C VAL A 76 -0.04 -1.83 3.59
N CYS A 77 -0.61 -0.69 3.30
CA CYS A 77 -0.83 0.34 4.31
C CYS A 77 -2.30 0.76 4.42
N THR A 78 -2.64 1.17 5.61
CA THR A 78 -3.87 1.88 5.95
C THR A 78 -3.51 3.00 6.94
N SER A 79 -4.43 3.89 7.25
CA SER A 79 -4.19 4.93 8.27
C SER A 79 -3.72 4.39 9.64
N LEU A 80 -3.98 3.13 9.95
CA LEU A 80 -3.71 2.52 11.26
C LEU A 80 -2.77 1.32 11.20
N SER A 81 -2.46 0.81 10.00
CA SER A 81 -1.79 -0.49 9.86
C SER A 81 -0.80 -0.50 8.71
N PHE A 82 0.29 -1.23 8.90
CA PHE A 82 1.29 -1.48 7.88
C PHE A 82 1.73 -2.95 7.97
N TYR A 83 1.57 -3.69 6.86
CA TYR A 83 1.88 -5.11 6.78
C TYR A 83 2.72 -5.43 5.56
N ARG A 84 3.44 -6.53 5.64
CA ARG A 84 3.97 -7.24 4.49
C ARG A 84 3.18 -8.52 4.29
N VAL A 85 2.77 -8.82 3.07
CA VAL A 85 2.13 -10.08 2.70
C VAL A 85 2.99 -10.82 1.69
N ASP A 86 3.24 -12.09 1.91
CA ASP A 86 3.81 -12.98 0.91
C ASP A 86 2.73 -13.29 -0.13
N LEU A 87 2.97 -12.89 -1.38
CA LEU A 87 1.97 -13.00 -2.45
C LEU A 87 1.81 -14.43 -3.00
N ASP A 88 2.76 -15.31 -2.74
CA ASP A 88 2.69 -16.71 -3.13
C ASP A 88 1.84 -17.53 -2.14
N THR A 89 1.90 -17.20 -0.84
CA THR A 89 1.23 -17.96 0.22
C THR A 89 0.04 -17.26 0.85
N GLY A 90 -0.02 -15.94 0.79
CA GLY A 90 -1.00 -15.13 1.50
C GLY A 90 -0.69 -14.93 2.99
N GLU A 91 0.51 -15.29 3.44
CA GLU A 91 0.94 -15.09 4.81
C GLU A 91 1.25 -13.61 5.09
N PHE A 92 0.74 -13.12 6.22
CA PHE A 92 0.92 -11.74 6.67
C PHE A 92 2.00 -11.63 7.74
N TYR A 93 2.86 -10.65 7.59
CA TYR A 93 3.90 -10.31 8.54
C TYR A 93 3.68 -8.90 9.10
N ASN A 94 3.61 -8.78 10.42
CA ASN A 94 3.55 -7.51 11.14
C ASN A 94 4.94 -7.11 11.61
N TYR A 95 5.38 -5.92 11.27
CA TYR A 95 6.68 -5.38 11.72
C TYR A 95 6.72 -5.08 13.22
N ASN A 96 5.58 -4.75 13.80
CA ASN A 96 5.45 -4.53 15.24
C ASN A 96 4.50 -5.57 15.83
N ARG A 97 5.02 -6.45 16.69
CA ARG A 97 4.24 -7.52 17.32
C ARG A 97 3.10 -7.02 18.21
N LYS A 98 3.22 -5.80 18.74
CA LYS A 98 2.21 -5.20 19.64
C LYS A 98 1.12 -4.47 18.87
N TYR A 99 1.49 -3.82 17.76
CA TYR A 99 0.59 -3.03 16.94
C TYR A 99 0.78 -3.42 15.47
N SER A 100 -0.30 -3.50 14.74
CA SER A 100 -0.28 -3.80 13.30
C SER A 100 0.17 -2.57 12.47
N ARG A 101 1.24 -1.90 12.89
CA ARG A 101 1.75 -0.67 12.28
C ARG A 101 3.28 -0.59 12.39
N LEU A 102 3.85 0.39 11.71
CA LEU A 102 5.26 0.74 11.87
C LEU A 102 5.56 1.19 13.32
N PRO A 103 6.79 1.03 13.82
CA PRO A 103 7.23 1.59 15.09
C PRO A 103 7.03 3.11 15.14
N ASP A 104 6.86 3.68 16.33
CA ASP A 104 6.92 5.13 16.51
C ASP A 104 8.34 5.64 16.23
N PHE A 105 8.46 6.88 15.76
CA PHE A 105 9.75 7.50 15.49
C PHE A 105 9.92 8.81 16.26
N GLU A 106 11.18 9.15 16.55
CA GLU A 106 11.55 10.39 17.20
C GLU A 106 12.02 11.40 16.15
N TYR A 107 11.51 12.63 16.23
CA TYR A 107 11.96 13.74 15.41
C TYR A 107 11.95 15.04 16.21
N ASN A 108 13.08 15.75 16.27
CA ASN A 108 13.25 17.00 17.05
C ASN A 108 12.80 16.89 18.52
N GLY A 109 12.97 15.70 19.15
CA GLY A 109 12.63 15.45 20.55
C GLY A 109 11.13 15.19 20.79
N GLU A 110 10.33 15.09 19.76
CA GLU A 110 8.94 14.65 19.83
C GLU A 110 8.78 13.24 19.24
N THR A 111 7.87 12.46 19.82
CA THR A 111 7.53 11.11 19.33
C THR A 111 6.33 11.20 18.40
N TYR A 112 6.44 10.59 17.23
CA TYR A 112 5.39 10.57 16.21
C TYR A 112 4.91 9.15 15.96
N TRP A 113 3.61 9.03 15.79
CA TRP A 113 2.95 7.81 15.35
C TRP A 113 2.82 7.83 13.81
N PRO A 114 3.40 6.86 13.10
CA PRO A 114 3.28 6.78 11.65
C PRO A 114 1.84 6.39 11.24
N SER A 115 1.10 7.36 10.72
CA SER A 115 -0.25 7.20 10.19
C SER A 115 -0.26 7.79 8.79
N GLY A 116 -0.47 6.96 7.79
CA GLY A 116 -0.48 7.38 6.38
C GLY A 116 -1.25 6.42 5.51
N HIS A 117 -1.34 6.72 4.22
CA HIS A 117 -2.18 5.98 3.29
C HIS A 117 -1.46 5.48 2.04
N ARG A 118 -0.24 5.94 1.83
CA ARG A 118 0.52 5.68 0.61
C ARG A 118 1.83 5.00 0.93
N VAL A 119 2.21 4.06 0.09
CA VAL A 119 3.53 3.45 0.09
C VAL A 119 4.00 3.33 -1.35
N VAL A 120 5.25 3.71 -1.61
CA VAL A 120 5.88 3.64 -2.93
C VAL A 120 7.27 3.05 -2.78
N TYR A 121 7.62 2.09 -3.62
CA TYR A 121 8.98 1.54 -3.65
C TYR A 121 9.88 2.32 -4.59
N HIS A 122 11.01 2.77 -4.08
CA HIS A 122 12.03 3.44 -4.89
C HIS A 122 13.43 3.18 -4.34
N LYS A 123 14.36 2.75 -5.21
CA LYS A 123 15.78 2.51 -4.90
C LYS A 123 16.03 1.69 -3.63
N GLY A 124 15.30 0.59 -3.47
CA GLY A 124 15.50 -0.32 -2.34
C GLY A 124 14.76 0.06 -1.06
N LEU A 125 14.09 1.20 -1.01
CA LEU A 125 13.35 1.69 0.14
C LEU A 125 11.85 1.78 -0.14
N LEU A 126 11.04 1.66 0.90
CA LEU A 126 9.63 2.00 0.88
C LEU A 126 9.45 3.41 1.43
N TRP A 127 8.87 4.27 0.60
CA TRP A 127 8.55 5.64 0.92
C TRP A 127 7.10 5.73 1.35
N TYR A 128 6.86 6.37 2.47
CA TYR A 128 5.57 6.37 3.14
C TYR A 128 5.23 7.79 3.62
N ASP A 129 3.98 8.22 3.39
CA ASP A 129 3.46 9.47 3.92
C ASP A 129 3.07 9.30 5.40
N VAL A 130 3.27 10.33 6.21
CA VAL A 130 2.82 10.34 7.60
C VAL A 130 2.03 11.61 7.86
N HIS A 131 0.79 11.42 8.24
CA HIS A 131 -0.13 12.49 8.62
C HIS A 131 0.06 12.84 10.09
N THR A 132 0.09 14.11 10.38
CA THR A 132 0.15 14.62 11.76
C THR A 132 -0.80 15.79 11.95
N SER A 133 -0.98 16.23 13.19
CA SER A 133 -1.77 17.45 13.48
C SER A 133 -1.02 18.76 13.16
N LYS A 134 0.24 18.67 12.74
CA LYS A 134 1.08 19.82 12.39
C LYS A 134 1.44 19.72 10.90
N HIS A 135 2.69 19.40 10.61
CA HIS A 135 3.18 19.21 9.25
C HIS A 135 3.25 17.72 8.92
N PRO A 136 2.97 17.33 7.68
CA PRO A 136 3.14 15.95 7.24
C PRO A 136 4.63 15.59 7.13
N PHE A 137 4.90 14.29 7.22
CA PHE A 137 6.23 13.76 6.97
C PHE A 137 6.22 12.83 5.76
N ILE A 138 7.37 12.74 5.12
CA ILE A 138 7.73 11.62 4.28
C ILE A 138 8.84 10.86 4.99
N ILE A 139 8.67 9.55 5.09
CA ILE A 139 9.66 8.66 5.66
C ILE A 139 10.09 7.62 4.63
N ALA A 140 11.34 7.20 4.68
CA ALA A 140 11.84 6.05 3.93
C ALA A 140 12.26 4.96 4.90
N ILE A 141 11.81 3.75 4.65
CA ILE A 141 12.04 2.58 5.50
C ILE A 141 12.68 1.44 4.69
N ASP A 142 13.52 0.69 5.36
CA ASP A 142 13.99 -0.60 4.85
C ASP A 142 12.83 -1.60 4.79
N PRO A 143 12.53 -2.22 3.64
CA PRO A 143 11.37 -3.10 3.46
C PRO A 143 11.43 -4.40 4.28
N GLU A 144 12.61 -4.87 4.68
CA GLU A 144 12.77 -6.11 5.44
C GLU A 144 12.62 -5.89 6.95
N THR A 145 13.15 -4.78 7.46
CA THR A 145 13.25 -4.52 8.91
C THR A 145 12.28 -3.44 9.39
N ALA A 146 11.74 -2.63 8.49
CA ALA A 146 10.99 -1.40 8.77
C ALA A 146 11.78 -0.38 9.59
N THR A 147 13.12 -0.41 9.52
CA THR A 147 13.95 0.62 10.12
C THR A 147 13.90 1.89 9.28
N TYR A 148 13.76 3.02 9.98
CA TYR A 148 13.75 4.33 9.33
C TYR A 148 15.14 4.67 8.80
N GLN A 149 15.22 4.89 7.48
CA GLN A 149 16.46 5.29 6.80
C GLN A 149 16.49 6.81 6.58
N TRP A 150 15.30 7.41 6.43
CA TRP A 150 15.17 8.83 6.20
C TRP A 150 13.83 9.33 6.75
N ILE A 151 13.83 10.54 7.32
CA ILE A 151 12.64 11.19 7.87
C ILE A 151 12.72 12.67 7.49
N TYR A 152 11.67 13.17 6.87
CA TYR A 152 11.60 14.58 6.45
C TYR A 152 10.24 15.18 6.75
N GLU A 153 10.23 16.28 7.49
CA GLU A 153 9.06 17.10 7.75
C GLU A 153 8.85 18.12 6.61
N ILE A 154 7.69 18.09 5.96
CA ILE A 154 7.35 19.09 4.93
C ILE A 154 6.77 20.30 5.63
N LYS A 155 7.61 21.31 5.92
CA LYS A 155 7.22 22.51 6.68
C LYS A 155 6.38 23.52 5.89
N ASP A 156 6.34 23.36 4.59
CA ASP A 156 5.69 24.31 3.68
C ASP A 156 4.20 24.03 3.48
N THR A 157 3.67 23.01 4.16
CA THR A 157 2.24 22.66 4.15
C THR A 157 1.77 22.12 5.50
N TYR A 158 0.46 22.26 5.75
CA TYR A 158 -0.28 21.61 6.83
C TYR A 158 -1.28 20.57 6.30
N GLU A 159 -1.32 20.41 4.98
CA GLU A 159 -2.23 19.53 4.29
C GLU A 159 -1.68 18.10 4.25
N ASP A 160 -2.58 17.13 4.14
CA ASP A 160 -2.21 15.73 4.00
C ASP A 160 -1.54 15.47 2.64
N ILE A 161 -0.55 14.60 2.62
CA ILE A 161 0.08 14.15 1.37
C ILE A 161 -0.92 13.31 0.58
N GLU A 162 -1.11 13.68 -0.68
CA GLU A 162 -1.99 12.97 -1.61
C GLU A 162 -1.23 11.94 -2.44
N GLU A 163 0.00 12.26 -2.88
CA GLU A 163 0.77 11.37 -3.72
C GLU A 163 2.28 11.59 -3.56
N ILE A 164 3.03 10.49 -3.68
CA ILE A 164 4.50 10.48 -3.80
C ILE A 164 4.82 9.76 -5.11
N ARG A 165 5.61 10.36 -5.97
CA ARG A 165 6.13 9.76 -7.21
C ARG A 165 7.61 10.04 -7.38
N PHE A 166 8.30 9.11 -8.02
CA PHE A 166 9.70 9.26 -8.42
C PHE A 166 9.83 9.22 -9.94
N TYR A 167 10.59 10.14 -10.47
CA TYR A 167 10.94 10.16 -11.89
C TYR A 167 12.34 10.79 -12.06
N ASP A 168 13.22 10.12 -12.78
CA ASP A 168 14.63 10.42 -12.81
C ASP A 168 15.24 10.45 -11.40
N ASN A 169 15.95 11.53 -11.06
CA ASN A 169 16.52 11.80 -9.75
C ASN A 169 15.63 12.72 -8.89
N LYS A 170 14.32 12.75 -9.14
CA LYS A 170 13.41 13.66 -8.44
C LYS A 170 12.27 12.90 -7.77
N MET A 171 11.93 13.38 -6.59
CA MET A 171 10.71 13.01 -5.88
C MET A 171 9.68 14.13 -6.05
N PHE A 172 8.51 13.77 -6.51
CA PHE A 172 7.35 14.65 -6.68
C PHE A 172 6.34 14.30 -5.59
N VAL A 173 5.91 15.30 -4.84
CA VAL A 173 4.94 15.14 -3.76
C VAL A 173 3.81 16.11 -3.99
N THR A 174 2.57 15.62 -3.95
CA THR A 174 1.39 16.48 -3.94
C THR A 174 0.66 16.38 -2.60
N ASP A 175 -0.02 17.45 -2.21
CA ASP A 175 -0.87 17.49 -1.04
C ASP A 175 -2.33 17.76 -1.40
N THR A 176 -3.23 17.62 -0.43
CA THR A 176 -4.67 17.87 -0.59
C THR A 176 -5.02 19.34 -0.83
N GLY A 177 -4.07 20.25 -0.58
CA GLY A 177 -4.15 21.66 -0.90
C GLY A 177 -3.80 22.00 -2.36
N ASN A 178 -3.54 20.99 -3.21
CA ASN A 178 -3.10 21.12 -4.60
C ASN A 178 -1.70 21.77 -4.75
N ASN A 179 -0.84 21.64 -3.74
CA ASN A 179 0.55 22.04 -3.87
C ASN A 179 1.37 20.90 -4.48
N LEU A 180 2.41 21.24 -5.22
CA LEU A 180 3.41 20.31 -5.76
C LEU A 180 4.78 20.70 -5.22
N PHE A 181 5.41 19.76 -4.53
CA PHE A 181 6.78 19.86 -4.04
C PHE A 181 7.68 18.96 -4.88
N ILE A 182 8.84 19.48 -5.27
CA ILE A 182 9.82 18.73 -6.07
C ILE A 182 11.14 18.74 -5.32
N TYR A 183 11.60 17.53 -4.97
CA TYR A 183 12.88 17.29 -4.30
C TYR A 183 13.82 16.63 -5.29
N GLU A 184 15.09 17.01 -5.27
CA GLU A 184 16.14 16.40 -6.08
C GLU A 184 17.00 15.49 -5.20
N GLU A 185 17.27 14.28 -5.68
CA GLU A 185 18.23 13.39 -5.04
C GLU A 185 19.65 13.86 -5.35
N GLU A 186 20.47 14.01 -4.33
CA GLU A 186 21.91 14.32 -4.47
C GLU A 186 22.75 13.09 -4.83
#